data_1995465e13839ca72046c83e4061e297
#
_entry.id   1995465e13839ca72046c83e4061e297
#
_cell.length_a   1.000
_cell.length_b   1.000
_cell.length_c   1.000
_cell.angle_alpha   90.00
_cell.angle_beta   90.00
_cell.angle_gamma   90.00
#
_symmetry.space_group_name_H-M   'P 1'
#
loop_
_entity.id
_entity.type
_entity.pdbx_description
1 polymer ?
#
loop_
_entity_poly.entity_id
_entity_poly.type
_entity_poly.pdbx_seq_one_letter_code
_entity_poly.pdbx_strand_id
1 'polypeptide(L)'
;KKFFFIGLLVFVVFFTAATIIWFSYDKNKYGTKQYDKTFKDDAFDNVSINLDSTELRIKRGNQFRVKYDGDNDILINIVDKTLKVSDKRSKTRGYAIDMNPFHENKKTLTIEMPDKMIKRLNISSGAGSVRISDVDLENTSIQSINGEVVIKNSNLDALDSKTNNSPTYISKSNIKNSNIKVVIGTLQIDKSQIKQSIFLNDHGDIEFKNMPSKVDAKASTKQGDIRFKYDS
;
A
#
# COMPACT_ATOMS: atom_id res chain seq x y z
N LYS A 1 22.78 -39.96 38.37
CA LYS A 1 23.46 -39.12 37.34
C LYS A 1 23.36 -39.76 35.94
N LYS A 2 23.61 -41.06 35.71
CA LYS A 2 23.54 -41.67 34.36
C LYS A 2 22.14 -41.56 33.73
N PHE A 3 21.07 -41.78 34.47
CA PHE A 3 19.70 -41.65 33.97
C PHE A 3 19.33 -40.18 33.56
N PHE A 4 19.89 -39.18 34.24
CA PHE A 4 19.72 -37.78 33.89
C PHE A 4 20.32 -37.49 32.52
N PHE A 5 21.55 -37.96 32.25
CA PHE A 5 22.20 -37.73 30.94
C PHE A 5 21.49 -38.46 29.80
N ILE A 6 20.98 -39.67 30.06
CA ILE A 6 20.19 -40.42 29.08
C ILE A 6 18.90 -39.66 28.76
N GLY A 7 18.17 -39.19 29.78
CA GLY A 7 16.96 -38.40 29.59
C GLY A 7 17.21 -37.08 28.83
N LEU A 8 18.30 -36.38 29.17
CA LEU A 8 18.70 -35.18 28.46
C LEU A 8 19.03 -35.44 26.99
N LEU A 9 19.76 -36.50 26.70
CA LEU A 9 20.08 -36.87 25.31
C LEU A 9 18.82 -37.19 24.50
N VAL A 10 17.90 -37.97 25.06
CA VAL A 10 16.62 -38.27 24.42
C VAL A 10 15.82 -37.02 24.17
N PHE A 11 15.72 -36.10 25.14
CA PHE A 11 15.04 -34.82 24.98
C PHE A 11 15.65 -34.00 23.85
N VAL A 12 16.97 -33.85 23.81
CA VAL A 12 17.66 -33.08 22.75
C VAL A 12 17.39 -33.66 21.37
N VAL A 13 17.45 -34.99 21.22
CA VAL A 13 17.19 -35.66 19.93
C VAL A 13 15.75 -35.40 19.47
N PHE A 14 14.77 -35.66 20.35
CA PHE A 14 13.35 -35.43 19.98
C PHE A 14 13.02 -33.96 19.75
N PHE A 15 13.57 -33.06 20.56
CA PHE A 15 13.39 -31.64 20.38
C PHE A 15 13.95 -31.14 19.04
N THR A 16 15.19 -31.63 18.70
CA THR A 16 15.80 -31.27 17.40
C THR A 16 15.00 -31.82 16.23
N ALA A 17 14.55 -33.08 16.31
CA ALA A 17 13.73 -33.69 15.27
C ALA A 17 12.39 -32.96 15.12
N ALA A 18 11.71 -32.65 16.22
CA ALA A 18 10.45 -31.87 16.21
C ALA A 18 10.65 -30.49 15.61
N THR A 19 11.75 -29.83 15.95
CA THR A 19 12.09 -28.49 15.39
C THR A 19 12.31 -28.55 13.88
N ILE A 20 13.08 -29.56 13.40
CA ILE A 20 13.34 -29.73 11.96
C ILE A 20 12.03 -30.01 11.20
N ILE A 21 11.20 -30.92 11.72
CA ILE A 21 9.90 -31.25 11.10
C ILE A 21 9.01 -30.01 11.07
N TRP A 22 8.93 -29.25 12.17
CA TRP A 22 8.10 -28.05 12.27
C TRP A 22 8.55 -26.98 11.30
N PHE A 23 9.85 -26.66 11.24
CA PHE A 23 10.38 -25.69 10.27
C PHE A 23 10.18 -26.13 8.81
N SER A 24 10.33 -27.43 8.52
CA SER A 24 10.09 -27.96 7.17
C SER A 24 8.62 -27.87 6.78
N TYR A 25 7.71 -28.14 7.72
CA TYR A 25 6.27 -28.01 7.51
C TYR A 25 5.86 -26.55 7.33
N ASP A 26 6.37 -25.67 8.17
CA ASP A 26 6.11 -24.24 8.14
C ASP A 26 6.59 -23.61 6.81
N LYS A 27 7.81 -23.94 6.39
CA LYS A 27 8.37 -23.47 5.11
C LYS A 27 7.50 -23.87 3.90
N ASN A 28 6.93 -25.06 3.91
CA ASN A 28 6.10 -25.55 2.80
C ASN A 28 4.68 -24.98 2.84
N LYS A 29 4.15 -24.70 4.03
CA LYS A 29 2.78 -24.20 4.22
C LYS A 29 2.68 -22.68 4.10
N TYR A 30 3.71 -21.96 4.52
CA TYR A 30 3.74 -20.50 4.59
C TYR A 30 4.78 -19.88 3.62
N GLY A 31 5.19 -20.64 2.61
CA GLY A 31 6.12 -20.15 1.59
C GLY A 31 5.61 -18.89 0.90
N THR A 32 6.48 -17.91 0.70
CA THR A 32 6.16 -16.70 -0.06
C THR A 32 5.93 -17.04 -1.53
N LYS A 33 4.93 -16.43 -2.12
CA LYS A 33 4.66 -16.47 -3.55
C LYS A 33 5.30 -15.25 -4.19
N GLN A 34 6.09 -15.49 -5.21
CA GLN A 34 6.72 -14.43 -5.96
C GLN A 34 6.13 -14.37 -7.37
N TYR A 35 5.78 -13.17 -7.78
CA TYR A 35 5.37 -12.87 -9.14
C TYR A 35 6.20 -11.69 -9.64
N ASP A 36 6.76 -11.82 -10.84
CA ASP A 36 7.53 -10.76 -11.49
C ASP A 36 7.29 -10.85 -12.99
N LYS A 37 6.60 -9.85 -13.54
CA LYS A 37 6.29 -9.81 -14.96
C LYS A 37 6.37 -8.40 -15.51
N THR A 38 6.98 -8.29 -16.65
CA THR A 38 7.04 -7.08 -17.45
C THR A 38 5.99 -7.11 -18.55
N PHE A 39 5.42 -5.96 -18.87
CA PHE A 39 4.41 -5.77 -19.88
C PHE A 39 4.88 -4.75 -20.92
N LYS A 40 4.35 -4.82 -22.14
CA LYS A 40 4.57 -3.80 -23.16
C LYS A 40 3.90 -2.49 -22.75
N ASP A 41 4.42 -1.35 -23.20
CA ASP A 41 3.93 -0.03 -22.83
C ASP A 41 2.49 0.26 -23.30
N ASP A 42 2.02 -0.42 -24.31
CA ASP A 42 0.66 -0.32 -24.84
C ASP A 42 -0.31 -1.39 -24.31
N ALA A 43 0.15 -2.24 -23.39
CA ALA A 43 -0.65 -3.35 -22.88
C ALA A 43 -1.92 -2.88 -22.14
N PHE A 44 -1.82 -1.77 -21.41
CA PHE A 44 -2.95 -1.19 -20.70
C PHE A 44 -2.79 0.32 -20.49
N ASP A 45 -3.92 1.02 -20.36
CA ASP A 45 -3.99 2.45 -20.03
C ASP A 45 -4.64 2.68 -18.65
N ASN A 46 -5.29 1.65 -18.11
CA ASN A 46 -5.98 1.71 -16.84
C ASN A 46 -5.45 0.65 -15.88
N VAL A 47 -5.52 0.94 -14.59
CA VAL A 47 -5.09 0.05 -13.52
C VAL A 47 -6.19 -0.02 -12.45
N SER A 48 -6.59 -1.22 -12.06
CA SER A 48 -7.56 -1.47 -11.01
C SER A 48 -7.00 -2.47 -10.01
N ILE A 49 -6.88 -2.05 -8.76
CA ILE A 49 -6.21 -2.78 -7.69
C ILE A 49 -7.20 -2.96 -6.54
N ASN A 50 -7.34 -4.20 -6.07
CA ASN A 50 -8.16 -4.53 -4.90
C ASN A 50 -7.37 -5.44 -3.97
N LEU A 51 -6.88 -4.88 -2.86
CA LEU A 51 -6.00 -5.55 -1.90
C LEU A 51 -6.64 -5.60 -0.51
N ASP A 52 -6.54 -6.74 0.18
CA ASP A 52 -7.01 -6.90 1.55
C ASP A 52 -5.97 -6.39 2.57
N SER A 53 -4.74 -6.88 2.50
CA SER A 53 -3.70 -6.56 3.49
C SER A 53 -2.29 -6.40 2.92
N THR A 54 -2.18 -6.34 1.60
CA THR A 54 -0.91 -6.18 0.88
C THR A 54 -0.53 -4.70 0.79
N GLU A 55 0.71 -4.36 1.11
CA GLU A 55 1.26 -3.03 0.85
C GLU A 55 1.37 -2.79 -0.66
N LEU A 56 0.84 -1.67 -1.13
CA LEU A 56 0.91 -1.25 -2.52
C LEU A 56 1.97 -0.18 -2.71
N ARG A 57 2.85 -0.38 -3.67
CA ARG A 57 3.83 0.60 -4.13
C ARG A 57 3.69 0.83 -5.61
N ILE A 58 3.33 2.04 -6.01
CA ILE A 58 3.30 2.50 -7.40
C ILE A 58 4.41 3.50 -7.57
N LYS A 59 5.31 3.27 -8.51
CA LYS A 59 6.46 4.13 -8.74
C LYS A 59 6.86 4.17 -10.21
N ARG A 60 7.64 5.18 -10.57
CA ARG A 60 8.27 5.25 -11.89
C ARG A 60 9.24 4.09 -12.11
N GLY A 61 9.28 3.58 -13.31
CA GLY A 61 10.19 2.56 -13.80
C GLY A 61 10.48 2.76 -15.29
N ASN A 62 11.35 1.95 -15.87
CA ASN A 62 11.69 2.04 -17.29
C ASN A 62 10.62 1.40 -18.20
N GLN A 63 9.77 0.55 -17.63
CA GLN A 63 8.73 -0.20 -18.32
C GLN A 63 7.63 -0.61 -17.34
N PHE A 64 6.48 -1.01 -17.83
CA PHE A 64 5.45 -1.59 -16.97
C PHE A 64 5.91 -2.92 -16.40
N ARG A 65 6.02 -2.99 -15.08
CA ARG A 65 6.41 -4.20 -14.36
C ARG A 65 5.55 -4.37 -13.12
N VAL A 66 5.07 -5.57 -12.91
CA VAL A 66 4.32 -5.95 -11.70
C VAL A 66 5.12 -6.97 -10.94
N LYS A 67 5.46 -6.64 -9.70
CA LYS A 67 6.14 -7.52 -8.76
C LYS A 67 5.27 -7.73 -7.53
N TYR A 68 5.14 -8.97 -7.13
CA TYR A 68 4.51 -9.33 -5.87
C TYR A 68 5.43 -10.25 -5.07
N ASP A 69 5.53 -9.96 -3.80
CA ASP A 69 6.18 -10.82 -2.81
C ASP A 69 5.28 -10.91 -1.58
N GLY A 70 4.83 -12.11 -1.27
CA GLY A 70 3.89 -12.32 -0.18
C GLY A 70 3.33 -13.73 -0.16
N ASP A 71 2.42 -13.98 0.74
CA ASP A 71 1.84 -15.30 0.99
C ASP A 71 0.35 -15.42 0.57
N ASN A 72 -0.27 -14.32 0.11
CA ASN A 72 -1.62 -14.34 -0.42
C ASN A 72 -1.64 -14.87 -1.86
N ASP A 73 -2.79 -15.40 -2.27
CA ASP A 73 -3.05 -15.65 -3.69
C ASP A 73 -3.28 -14.31 -4.39
N ILE A 74 -2.46 -14.01 -5.38
CA ILE A 74 -2.62 -12.83 -6.21
C ILE A 74 -3.16 -13.20 -7.59
N LEU A 75 -4.16 -12.48 -8.04
CA LEU A 75 -4.73 -12.59 -9.39
C LEU A 75 -4.34 -11.35 -10.19
N ILE A 76 -3.68 -11.54 -11.32
CA ILE A 76 -3.22 -10.48 -12.20
C ILE A 76 -3.68 -10.78 -13.61
N ASN A 77 -4.59 -9.96 -14.16
CA ASN A 77 -5.14 -10.10 -15.50
C ASN A 77 -5.15 -8.75 -16.22
N ILE A 78 -5.13 -8.79 -17.54
CA ILE A 78 -5.43 -7.63 -18.38
C ILE A 78 -6.74 -7.91 -19.11
N VAL A 79 -7.72 -7.03 -18.89
CA VAL A 79 -9.03 -7.08 -19.55
C VAL A 79 -9.36 -5.68 -20.04
N ASP A 80 -9.72 -5.53 -21.30
CA ASP A 80 -10.12 -4.24 -21.90
C ASP A 80 -9.13 -3.11 -21.61
N LYS A 81 -7.84 -3.34 -21.88
CA LYS A 81 -6.76 -2.41 -21.57
C LYS A 81 -6.69 -1.95 -20.11
N THR A 82 -7.23 -2.75 -19.20
CA THR A 82 -7.15 -2.53 -17.77
C THR A 82 -6.35 -3.64 -17.10
N LEU A 83 -5.25 -3.29 -16.44
CA LEU A 83 -4.55 -4.19 -15.54
C LEU A 83 -5.38 -4.33 -14.26
N LYS A 84 -5.88 -5.53 -14.01
CA LYS A 84 -6.63 -5.87 -12.79
C LYS A 84 -5.74 -6.68 -11.87
N VAL A 85 -5.56 -6.22 -10.65
CA VAL A 85 -4.79 -6.91 -9.62
C VAL A 85 -5.64 -7.06 -8.37
N SER A 86 -5.74 -8.27 -7.84
CA SER A 86 -6.40 -8.51 -6.57
C SER A 86 -5.67 -9.57 -5.77
N ASP A 87 -5.57 -9.38 -4.45
CA ASP A 87 -5.17 -10.44 -3.54
C ASP A 87 -6.41 -11.10 -2.91
N LYS A 88 -6.29 -12.38 -2.62
CA LYS A 88 -7.28 -13.12 -1.84
C LYS A 88 -6.59 -13.71 -0.64
N ARG A 89 -7.16 -13.53 0.54
CA ARG A 89 -6.73 -14.31 1.70
C ARG A 89 -6.73 -15.79 1.33
N SER A 90 -5.60 -16.44 1.54
CA SER A 90 -5.55 -17.90 1.41
C SER A 90 -6.57 -18.52 2.38
N LYS A 91 -7.56 -19.21 1.83
CA LYS A 91 -8.60 -19.90 2.63
C LYS A 91 -8.03 -21.02 3.52
N THR A 92 -6.77 -21.38 3.31
CA THR A 92 -6.07 -22.47 4.04
C THR A 92 -5.47 -22.04 5.37
N ARG A 93 -5.53 -20.74 5.72
CA ARG A 93 -5.14 -20.29 7.06
C ARG A 93 -6.29 -20.49 8.04
N GLY A 94 -6.32 -21.66 8.68
CA GLY A 94 -6.97 -21.77 9.98
C GLY A 94 -6.29 -20.79 10.95
N TYR A 95 -6.88 -20.59 12.13
CA TYR A 95 -6.33 -19.77 13.23
C TYR A 95 -4.99 -20.30 13.78
N ALA A 96 -4.06 -20.72 12.91
CA ALA A 96 -2.73 -21.11 13.31
C ALA A 96 -1.93 -19.84 13.63
N ILE A 97 -1.56 -19.70 14.87
CA ILE A 97 -0.62 -18.68 15.31
C ILE A 97 0.72 -19.04 14.65
N ASP A 98 1.21 -18.17 13.78
CA ASP A 98 2.55 -18.28 13.22
C ASP A 98 3.53 -17.93 14.36
N MET A 99 4.13 -18.97 14.93
CA MET A 99 5.12 -18.82 16.01
C MET A 99 6.56 -18.71 15.50
N ASN A 100 6.76 -18.57 14.17
CA ASN A 100 8.09 -18.39 13.61
C ASN A 100 8.53 -16.93 13.74
N PRO A 101 9.47 -16.59 14.65
CA PRO A 101 9.91 -15.21 14.86
C PRO A 101 10.71 -14.63 13.68
N PHE A 102 11.07 -15.47 12.70
CA PHE A 102 11.80 -15.07 11.49
C PHE A 102 10.90 -14.94 10.26
N HIS A 103 9.61 -15.17 10.39
CA HIS A 103 8.67 -15.01 9.31
C HIS A 103 8.26 -13.55 9.20
N GLU A 104 8.88 -12.80 8.28
CA GLU A 104 8.41 -11.47 7.91
C GLU A 104 7.15 -11.60 7.05
N ASN A 105 5.99 -11.36 7.65
CA ASN A 105 4.69 -11.34 6.95
C ASN A 105 4.51 -10.09 6.06
N LYS A 106 5.59 -9.57 5.48
CA LYS A 106 5.50 -8.44 4.55
C LYS A 106 4.97 -8.91 3.20
N LYS A 107 3.80 -8.41 2.86
CA LYS A 107 3.18 -8.60 1.55
C LYS A 107 3.30 -7.30 0.78
N THR A 108 4.00 -7.32 -0.32
CA THR A 108 4.22 -6.12 -1.11
C THR A 108 3.89 -6.36 -2.58
N LEU A 109 3.01 -5.54 -3.12
CA LEU A 109 2.75 -5.41 -4.54
C LEU A 109 3.43 -4.13 -5.04
N THR A 110 4.36 -4.25 -5.96
CA THR A 110 5.01 -3.12 -6.62
C THR A 110 4.60 -3.06 -8.07
N ILE A 111 4.10 -1.91 -8.52
CA ILE A 111 3.81 -1.60 -9.91
C ILE A 111 4.77 -0.51 -10.36
N GLU A 112 5.66 -0.85 -11.28
CA GLU A 112 6.54 0.11 -11.94
C GLU A 112 5.86 0.57 -13.23
N MET A 113 5.85 1.89 -13.47
CA MET A 113 5.23 2.52 -14.63
C MET A 113 6.28 3.33 -15.38
N PRO A 114 6.35 3.24 -16.72
CA PRO A 114 7.20 4.11 -17.51
C PRO A 114 6.70 5.55 -17.44
N ASP A 115 7.43 6.46 -18.06
CA ASP A 115 7.02 7.86 -18.19
C ASP A 115 5.83 8.01 -19.17
N LYS A 116 4.71 7.45 -18.75
CA LYS A 116 3.45 7.45 -19.48
C LYS A 116 2.33 7.74 -18.51
N MET A 117 1.48 8.69 -18.85
CA MET A 117 0.29 9.00 -18.04
C MET A 117 -0.70 7.83 -18.06
N ILE A 118 -1.08 7.35 -16.89
CA ILE A 118 -2.17 6.40 -16.71
C ILE A 118 -3.50 7.16 -16.68
N LYS A 119 -4.43 6.76 -17.55
CA LYS A 119 -5.73 7.43 -17.69
C LYS A 119 -6.63 7.22 -16.46
N ARG A 120 -6.61 6.01 -15.90
CA ARG A 120 -7.42 5.72 -14.71
C ARG A 120 -6.69 4.75 -13.78
N LEU A 121 -6.55 5.15 -12.54
CA LEU A 121 -6.03 4.33 -11.45
C LEU A 121 -7.10 4.20 -10.36
N ASN A 122 -7.60 2.99 -10.13
CA ASN A 122 -8.54 2.69 -9.05
C ASN A 122 -7.86 1.78 -8.03
N ILE A 123 -7.85 2.19 -6.77
CA ILE A 123 -7.25 1.45 -5.66
C ILE A 123 -8.29 1.25 -4.57
N SER A 124 -8.48 0.00 -4.15
CA SER A 124 -9.19 -0.38 -2.93
C SER A 124 -8.23 -1.16 -2.04
N SER A 125 -7.95 -0.66 -0.83
CA SER A 125 -7.06 -1.29 0.14
C SER A 125 -7.77 -1.48 1.49
N GLY A 126 -7.72 -2.70 2.02
CA GLY A 126 -8.26 -3.03 3.34
C GLY A 126 -7.34 -2.54 4.46
N ALA A 127 -6.17 -3.15 4.60
CA ALA A 127 -5.24 -2.87 5.71
C ALA A 127 -3.79 -2.57 5.28
N GLY A 128 -3.47 -2.69 4.00
CA GLY A 128 -2.14 -2.38 3.46
C GLY A 128 -1.95 -0.89 3.21
N SER A 129 -0.74 -0.39 3.43
CA SER A 129 -0.39 0.98 3.04
C SER A 129 -0.37 1.15 1.52
N VAL A 130 -0.75 2.34 1.05
CA VAL A 130 -0.73 2.73 -0.37
C VAL A 130 0.33 3.82 -0.55
N ARG A 131 1.36 3.53 -1.35
CA ARG A 131 2.44 4.47 -1.67
C ARG A 131 2.50 4.72 -3.16
N ILE A 132 2.36 5.97 -3.57
CA ILE A 132 2.41 6.43 -4.95
C ILE A 132 3.55 7.44 -5.06
N SER A 133 4.50 7.20 -5.94
CA SER A 133 5.64 8.11 -6.10
C SER A 133 6.11 8.24 -7.55
N ASP A 134 6.51 9.46 -7.90
CA ASP A 134 7.20 9.77 -9.14
C ASP A 134 6.40 9.42 -10.41
N VAL A 135 5.07 9.57 -10.39
CA VAL A 135 4.18 9.19 -11.49
C VAL A 135 3.23 10.32 -11.90
N ASP A 136 2.75 10.23 -13.15
CA ASP A 136 1.74 11.12 -13.72
C ASP A 136 0.43 10.34 -13.93
N LEU A 137 -0.66 10.83 -13.33
CA LEU A 137 -1.96 10.16 -13.30
C LEU A 137 -3.07 11.14 -13.71
N GLU A 138 -3.93 10.73 -14.64
CA GLU A 138 -5.05 11.56 -15.08
C GLU A 138 -6.22 11.50 -14.10
N ASN A 139 -6.78 10.31 -13.87
CA ASN A 139 -7.89 10.11 -12.95
C ASN A 139 -7.53 9.04 -11.92
N THR A 140 -7.52 9.41 -10.65
CA THR A 140 -7.13 8.52 -9.56
C THR A 140 -8.23 8.42 -8.53
N SER A 141 -8.63 7.20 -8.17
CA SER A 141 -9.55 6.90 -7.08
C SER A 141 -8.87 6.00 -6.05
N ILE A 142 -8.88 6.42 -4.79
CA ILE A 142 -8.29 5.67 -3.68
C ILE A 142 -9.33 5.47 -2.59
N GLN A 143 -9.57 4.21 -2.23
CA GLN A 143 -10.34 3.85 -1.05
C GLN A 143 -9.45 3.02 -0.12
N SER A 144 -9.17 3.51 1.08
CA SER A 144 -8.37 2.81 2.09
C SER A 144 -9.15 2.73 3.40
N ILE A 145 -9.20 1.52 4.00
CA ILE A 145 -9.88 1.33 5.28
C ILE A 145 -8.89 1.54 6.42
N ASN A 146 -7.76 0.85 6.39
CA ASN A 146 -6.69 0.98 7.37
C ASN A 146 -5.35 0.95 6.63
N GLY A 147 -4.40 1.71 7.10
CA GLY A 147 -3.09 1.82 6.45
C GLY A 147 -2.85 3.22 5.91
N GLU A 148 -1.62 3.58 5.85
CA GLU A 148 -1.17 4.91 5.43
C GLU A 148 -1.33 5.10 3.91
N VAL A 149 -1.79 6.28 3.49
CA VAL A 149 -1.77 6.70 2.08
C VAL A 149 -0.71 7.77 1.89
N VAL A 150 0.28 7.51 1.07
CA VAL A 150 1.39 8.42 0.77
C VAL A 150 1.46 8.70 -0.72
N ILE A 151 1.38 9.97 -1.09
CA ILE A 151 1.58 10.44 -2.46
C ILE A 151 2.77 11.39 -2.46
N LYS A 152 3.77 11.09 -3.27
CA LYS A 152 5.01 11.86 -3.29
C LYS A 152 5.50 12.11 -4.71
N ASN A 153 5.96 13.35 -4.97
CA ASN A 153 6.63 13.73 -6.20
C ASN A 153 5.85 13.31 -7.45
N SER A 154 4.53 13.50 -7.44
CA SER A 154 3.62 13.01 -8.48
C SER A 154 2.68 14.09 -8.97
N ASN A 155 2.20 13.95 -10.21
CA ASN A 155 1.21 14.83 -10.80
C ASN A 155 -0.13 14.09 -10.93
N LEU A 156 -1.18 14.62 -10.30
CA LEU A 156 -2.52 14.05 -10.34
C LEU A 156 -3.50 15.13 -10.85
N ASP A 157 -4.07 14.92 -12.03
CA ASP A 157 -5.00 15.87 -12.62
C ASP A 157 -6.41 15.79 -12.00
N ALA A 158 -6.80 14.60 -11.51
CA ALA A 158 -7.99 14.43 -10.68
C ALA A 158 -7.73 13.33 -9.64
N LEU A 159 -8.01 13.60 -8.36
CA LEU A 159 -7.88 12.65 -7.28
C LEU A 159 -9.14 12.64 -6.41
N ASP A 160 -9.82 11.51 -6.37
CA ASP A 160 -10.87 11.20 -5.39
C ASP A 160 -10.33 10.19 -4.38
N SER A 161 -10.12 10.62 -3.14
CA SER A 161 -9.54 9.78 -2.09
C SER A 161 -10.43 9.75 -0.87
N LYS A 162 -10.82 8.56 -0.44
CA LYS A 162 -11.53 8.33 0.82
C LYS A 162 -10.77 7.35 1.68
N THR A 163 -10.33 7.82 2.84
CA THR A 163 -9.62 6.99 3.82
C THR A 163 -10.39 6.95 5.14
N ASN A 164 -10.46 5.78 5.79
CA ASN A 164 -11.16 5.66 7.07
C ASN A 164 -10.19 5.87 8.24
N ASN A 165 -9.49 4.82 8.71
CA ASN A 165 -8.48 4.91 9.76
C ASN A 165 -7.08 4.99 9.12
N SER A 166 -6.86 5.97 8.28
CA SER A 166 -5.68 6.03 7.43
C SER A 166 -5.19 7.46 7.36
N PRO A 167 -4.07 7.80 7.96
CA PRO A 167 -3.44 9.09 7.72
C PRO A 167 -3.06 9.20 6.24
N THR A 168 -3.20 10.41 5.70
CA THR A 168 -2.90 10.70 4.31
C THR A 168 -1.83 11.78 4.22
N TYR A 169 -0.75 11.48 3.53
CA TYR A 169 0.40 12.36 3.33
C TYR A 169 0.62 12.63 1.86
N ILE A 170 0.63 13.90 1.48
CA ILE A 170 0.92 14.34 0.12
C ILE A 170 2.12 15.28 0.18
N SER A 171 3.16 14.99 -0.58
CA SER A 171 4.35 15.83 -0.58
C SER A 171 4.95 16.03 -1.97
N LYS A 172 5.48 17.24 -2.23
CA LYS A 172 6.18 17.59 -3.47
C LYS A 172 5.40 17.20 -4.73
N SER A 173 4.07 17.35 -4.68
CA SER A 173 3.17 16.88 -5.70
C SER A 173 2.33 18.02 -6.28
N ASN A 174 1.81 17.80 -7.48
CA ASN A 174 0.89 18.72 -8.13
C ASN A 174 -0.49 18.06 -8.20
N ILE A 175 -1.44 18.59 -7.44
CA ILE A 175 -2.78 18.03 -7.27
C ILE A 175 -3.81 19.01 -7.82
N LYS A 176 -4.65 18.54 -8.73
CA LYS A 176 -5.70 19.35 -9.34
C LYS A 176 -7.06 18.64 -9.22
N ASN A 177 -8.14 19.42 -9.23
CA ASN A 177 -9.52 18.91 -9.30
C ASN A 177 -9.78 17.74 -8.34
N SER A 178 -9.40 17.89 -7.08
CA SER A 178 -9.33 16.75 -6.17
C SER A 178 -10.29 16.87 -5.00
N ASN A 179 -10.81 15.73 -4.56
CA ASN A 179 -11.63 15.60 -3.37
C ASN A 179 -10.99 14.55 -2.46
N ILE A 180 -10.47 14.99 -1.32
CA ILE A 180 -9.75 14.11 -0.41
C ILE A 180 -10.46 14.14 0.93
N LYS A 181 -10.98 12.98 1.35
CA LYS A 181 -11.67 12.80 2.62
C LYS A 181 -10.94 11.79 3.50
N VAL A 182 -10.56 12.23 4.69
CA VAL A 182 -10.08 11.38 5.79
C VAL A 182 -11.18 11.31 6.84
N VAL A 183 -11.54 10.11 7.32
CA VAL A 183 -12.52 9.96 8.39
C VAL A 183 -11.84 10.08 9.74
N ILE A 184 -10.78 9.31 9.99
CA ILE A 184 -9.98 9.37 11.23
C ILE A 184 -8.50 9.35 10.84
N GLY A 185 -7.75 10.34 11.29
CA GLY A 185 -6.32 10.46 11.03
C GLY A 185 -5.91 11.87 10.63
N THR A 186 -4.64 12.05 10.36
CA THR A 186 -4.09 13.34 9.90
C THR A 186 -4.09 13.39 8.38
N LEU A 187 -4.46 14.54 7.83
CA LEU A 187 -4.25 14.89 6.43
C LEU A 187 -3.15 15.95 6.35
N GLN A 188 -1.99 15.56 5.83
CA GLN A 188 -0.85 16.47 5.69
C GLN A 188 -0.46 16.68 4.24
N ILE A 189 -0.33 17.94 3.85
CA ILE A 189 0.13 18.37 2.53
C ILE A 189 1.41 19.20 2.72
N ASP A 190 2.51 18.81 2.08
CA ASP A 190 3.79 19.47 2.19
C ASP A 190 4.38 19.81 0.82
N LYS A 191 4.90 21.02 0.64
CA LYS A 191 5.61 21.45 -0.57
C LYS A 191 4.90 21.11 -1.88
N SER A 192 3.57 21.24 -1.92
CA SER A 192 2.75 20.76 -3.03
C SER A 192 1.97 21.90 -3.68
N GLN A 193 1.77 21.81 -4.97
CA GLN A 193 0.90 22.75 -5.70
C GLN A 193 -0.53 22.19 -5.70
N ILE A 194 -1.48 23.01 -5.26
CA ILE A 194 -2.89 22.62 -5.15
C ILE A 194 -3.75 23.55 -5.96
N LYS A 195 -4.62 22.97 -6.77
CA LYS A 195 -5.57 23.72 -7.59
C LYS A 195 -6.95 23.07 -7.58
N GLN A 196 -8.00 23.86 -7.32
CA GLN A 196 -9.40 23.45 -7.36
C GLN A 196 -9.68 22.17 -6.54
N SER A 197 -9.22 22.14 -5.28
CA SER A 197 -9.27 20.93 -4.48
C SER A 197 -10.01 21.13 -3.17
N ILE A 198 -10.62 20.05 -2.68
CA ILE A 198 -11.37 19.99 -1.42
C ILE A 198 -10.73 18.98 -0.51
N PHE A 199 -10.46 19.39 0.73
CA PHE A 199 -9.88 18.59 1.78
C PHE A 199 -10.82 18.49 2.97
N LEU A 200 -11.27 17.30 3.30
CA LEU A 200 -12.21 17.05 4.40
C LEU A 200 -11.60 16.08 5.40
N ASN A 201 -11.74 16.39 6.69
CA ASN A 201 -11.38 15.48 7.76
C ASN A 201 -12.53 15.42 8.76
N ASP A 202 -13.00 14.22 9.12
CA ASP A 202 -14.04 14.11 10.12
C ASP A 202 -13.43 14.19 11.54
N HIS A 203 -12.30 13.46 11.80
CA HIS A 203 -11.63 13.43 13.11
C HIS A 203 -10.10 13.45 12.92
N GLY A 204 -9.49 14.61 13.14
CA GLY A 204 -8.06 14.84 13.05
C GLY A 204 -7.72 16.16 12.37
N ASP A 205 -6.44 16.45 12.31
CA ASP A 205 -5.92 17.71 11.80
C ASP A 205 -5.74 17.69 10.28
N ILE A 206 -5.86 18.88 9.67
CA ILE A 206 -5.44 19.15 8.30
C ILE A 206 -4.24 20.10 8.37
N GLU A 207 -3.09 19.66 7.88
CA GLU A 207 -1.86 20.41 7.95
C GLU A 207 -1.31 20.72 6.54
N PHE A 208 -1.20 22.01 6.23
CA PHE A 208 -0.51 22.50 5.04
C PHE A 208 0.86 23.05 5.46
N LYS A 209 1.94 22.41 4.99
CA LYS A 209 3.32 22.74 5.37
C LYS A 209 4.11 23.21 4.15
N ASN A 210 4.90 24.26 4.34
CA ASN A 210 5.82 24.78 3.32
C ASN A 210 5.13 24.95 1.95
N MET A 211 3.93 25.53 1.97
CA MET A 211 3.08 25.66 0.79
C MET A 211 3.51 26.84 -0.07
N PRO A 212 3.35 26.78 -1.40
CA PRO A 212 3.58 27.92 -2.27
C PRO A 212 2.58 29.03 -1.99
N SER A 213 2.89 30.25 -2.44
CA SER A 213 2.07 31.45 -2.21
C SER A 213 0.64 31.38 -2.78
N LYS A 214 0.38 30.48 -3.72
CA LYS A 214 -0.94 30.29 -4.33
C LYS A 214 -1.43 28.86 -4.08
N VAL A 215 -2.47 28.75 -3.28
CA VAL A 215 -3.18 27.48 -3.00
C VAL A 215 -4.66 27.73 -3.26
N ASP A 216 -5.24 26.97 -4.17
CA ASP A 216 -6.67 27.01 -4.48
C ASP A 216 -7.33 25.76 -3.91
N ALA A 217 -7.76 25.86 -2.65
CA ALA A 217 -8.33 24.76 -1.90
C ALA A 217 -9.41 25.22 -0.92
N LYS A 218 -10.35 24.32 -0.65
CA LYS A 218 -11.26 24.38 0.51
C LYS A 218 -10.86 23.29 1.49
N ALA A 219 -10.72 23.63 2.76
CA ALA A 219 -10.40 22.68 3.81
C ALA A 219 -11.43 22.77 4.94
N SER A 220 -11.88 21.64 5.46
CA SER A 220 -12.82 21.56 6.58
C SER A 220 -12.52 20.35 7.44
N THR A 221 -12.56 20.54 8.76
CA THR A 221 -12.54 19.45 9.73
C THR A 221 -13.75 19.57 10.66
N LYS A 222 -14.30 18.42 11.11
CA LYS A 222 -15.35 18.41 12.13
C LYS A 222 -14.78 18.45 13.54
N GLN A 223 -13.66 17.73 13.76
CA GLN A 223 -12.95 17.68 15.05
C GLN A 223 -11.46 17.65 14.79
N GLY A 224 -10.77 18.75 15.05
CA GLY A 224 -9.34 18.95 14.85
C GLY A 224 -9.03 20.36 14.38
N ASP A 225 -7.77 20.62 14.12
CA ASP A 225 -7.25 21.90 13.69
C ASP A 225 -6.93 21.93 12.19
N ILE A 226 -7.07 23.12 11.59
CA ILE A 226 -6.53 23.38 10.26
C ILE A 226 -5.35 24.32 10.44
N ARG A 227 -4.15 23.84 10.10
CA ARG A 227 -2.90 24.60 10.20
C ARG A 227 -2.33 24.86 8.82
N PHE A 228 -1.96 26.09 8.56
CA PHE A 228 -1.40 26.50 7.27
C PHE A 228 -0.08 27.24 7.46
N LYS A 229 0.98 26.77 6.79
CA LYS A 229 2.30 27.37 6.78
C LYS A 229 2.82 27.50 5.35
N TYR A 230 3.10 28.71 4.93
CA TYR A 230 3.77 28.99 3.65
C TYR A 230 5.27 28.66 3.71
N ASP A 231 5.85 28.45 2.56
CA ASP A 231 7.30 28.40 2.40
C ASP A 231 7.88 29.80 2.65
N SER A 232 8.95 29.87 3.43
CA SER A 232 9.60 31.10 3.89
C SER A 232 10.78 31.46 3.02
#